data_5db44dd0bf7dcc286ed9fc1b3afa17b6
#
_entry.id   5db44dd0bf7dcc286ed9fc1b3afa17b6
#
_cell.length_a   1.000
_cell.length_b   1.000
_cell.length_c   1.000
_cell.angle_alpha   90.00
_cell.angle_beta   90.00
_cell.angle_gamma   90.00
#
_symmetry.space_group_name_H-M   'P 1'
#
loop_
_entity.id
_entity.type
_entity.pdbx_description
1 polymer ?
#
loop_
_entity_poly.entity_id
_entity_poly.type
_entity_poly.pdbx_seq_one_letter_code
_entity_poly.pdbx_strand_id
1 'polypeptide(L)'
;MKRSFVKSMAAAALLALTAVGTQAQDMKIGYVNSDRVLREAVPAKAAQAKLETEFSKREKDIADLAARLKAAGDKLDKDAPTLAEAERGRRQRDLVEQDREFQRKRREFQEDLSQRKNEELASVVERANKVIKQIFETEKYDLILQEAVFAGPKIDITEKVIKALNAQPAAK
;
A
#
# COMPACT_ATOMS: atom_id res chain seq x y z
N MET A 1 -33.52 -56.00 -49.40
CA MET A 1 -32.75 -55.92 -48.09
C MET A 1 -31.44 -55.06 -48.12
N LYS A 2 -30.87 -54.75 -49.27
CA LYS A 2 -29.58 -53.95 -49.32
C LYS A 2 -29.75 -52.46 -49.24
N ARG A 3 -30.93 -51.85 -49.47
CA ARG A 3 -31.13 -50.38 -49.42
C ARG A 3 -31.33 -49.81 -47.97
N SER A 4 -31.74 -50.61 -47.04
CA SER A 4 -31.91 -50.19 -45.61
C SER A 4 -30.61 -50.09 -44.90
N PHE A 5 -29.63 -50.91 -45.17
CA PHE A 5 -28.33 -50.91 -44.50
C PHE A 5 -27.49 -49.66 -44.81
N VAL A 6 -27.58 -49.18 -46.05
CA VAL A 6 -26.81 -47.98 -46.46
C VAL A 6 -27.36 -46.71 -45.82
N LYS A 7 -28.68 -46.62 -45.62
CA LYS A 7 -29.27 -45.44 -44.90
C LYS A 7 -28.96 -45.43 -43.43
N SER A 8 -28.84 -46.58 -42.79
CA SER A 8 -28.43 -46.64 -41.33
C SER A 8 -26.97 -46.33 -41.11
N MET A 9 -26.05 -46.64 -42.00
CA MET A 9 -24.66 -46.28 -41.94
C MET A 9 -24.44 -44.78 -42.18
N ALA A 10 -25.21 -44.16 -43.08
CA ALA A 10 -25.07 -42.69 -43.27
C ALA A 10 -25.59 -41.89 -42.09
N ALA A 11 -26.60 -42.33 -41.34
CA ALA A 11 -27.12 -41.68 -40.17
C ALA A 11 -26.13 -41.80 -38.95
N ALA A 12 -25.42 -42.92 -38.83
CA ALA A 12 -24.41 -43.12 -37.80
C ALA A 12 -23.14 -42.27 -38.05
N ALA A 13 -22.77 -42.05 -39.30
CA ALA A 13 -21.63 -41.19 -39.65
C ALA A 13 -21.91 -39.70 -39.40
N LEU A 14 -23.16 -39.23 -39.53
CA LEU A 14 -23.53 -37.83 -39.20
C LEU A 14 -23.56 -37.53 -37.70
N LEU A 15 -23.83 -38.49 -36.83
CA LEU A 15 -23.82 -38.35 -35.39
C LEU A 15 -22.40 -38.32 -34.79
N ALA A 16 -21.42 -38.89 -35.49
CA ALA A 16 -20.02 -38.90 -35.03
C ALA A 16 -19.26 -37.56 -35.25
N LEU A 17 -19.80 -36.68 -36.13
CA LEU A 17 -19.15 -35.38 -36.40
C LEU A 17 -19.52 -34.25 -35.40
N THR A 18 -20.44 -34.45 -34.48
CA THR A 18 -20.87 -33.42 -33.52
C THR A 18 -20.15 -33.48 -32.18
N ALA A 19 -19.26 -34.43 -31.99
CA ALA A 19 -18.39 -34.51 -30.82
C ALA A 19 -17.11 -33.67 -31.01
N VAL A 20 -17.22 -32.46 -31.62
CA VAL A 20 -16.21 -31.44 -31.45
C VAL A 20 -16.37 -30.95 -30.01
N GLY A 21 -15.63 -31.58 -29.08
CA GLY A 21 -15.61 -31.20 -27.70
C GLY A 21 -15.30 -29.70 -27.61
N THR A 22 -16.24 -28.93 -27.13
CA THR A 22 -15.98 -27.60 -26.59
C THR A 22 -14.93 -27.79 -25.50
N GLN A 23 -13.68 -27.65 -25.87
CA GLN A 23 -12.63 -27.45 -24.87
C GLN A 23 -12.96 -26.10 -24.21
N ALA A 24 -13.63 -26.16 -23.07
CA ALA A 24 -13.69 -25.02 -22.19
C ALA A 24 -12.22 -24.68 -21.92
N GLN A 25 -11.73 -23.61 -22.52
CA GLN A 25 -10.40 -23.08 -22.15
C GLN A 25 -10.48 -22.73 -20.68
N ASP A 26 -9.76 -23.51 -19.86
CA ASP A 26 -9.63 -23.20 -18.43
C ASP A 26 -9.01 -21.81 -18.32
N MET A 27 -9.84 -20.83 -17.91
CA MET A 27 -9.41 -19.47 -17.70
C MET A 27 -8.33 -19.46 -16.61
N LYS A 28 -7.14 -18.95 -16.93
CA LYS A 28 -6.04 -18.81 -16.00
C LYS A 28 -6.19 -17.54 -15.17
N ILE A 29 -6.69 -17.68 -13.95
CA ILE A 29 -6.90 -16.57 -13.02
C ILE A 29 -5.76 -16.54 -12.00
N GLY A 30 -5.23 -15.33 -11.74
CA GLY A 30 -4.32 -15.03 -10.64
C GLY A 30 -4.97 -14.13 -9.60
N TYR A 31 -4.54 -14.25 -8.36
CA TYR A 31 -4.89 -13.34 -7.27
C TYR A 31 -3.63 -12.78 -6.63
N VAL A 32 -3.60 -11.47 -6.37
CA VAL A 32 -2.50 -10.78 -5.68
C VAL A 32 -3.05 -10.03 -4.47
N ASN A 33 -2.55 -10.36 -3.30
CA ASN A 33 -2.83 -9.61 -2.08
C ASN A 33 -1.93 -8.35 -2.04
N SER A 34 -2.50 -7.20 -2.42
CA SER A 34 -1.80 -5.92 -2.48
C SER A 34 -1.25 -5.49 -1.11
N ASP A 35 -2.00 -5.74 -0.03
CA ASP A 35 -1.55 -5.41 1.33
C ASP A 35 -0.31 -6.21 1.75
N ARG A 36 -0.25 -7.49 1.38
CA ARG A 36 0.96 -8.30 1.62
C ARG A 36 2.14 -7.77 0.81
N VAL A 37 1.94 -7.44 -0.45
CA VAL A 37 2.99 -6.85 -1.29
C VAL A 37 3.54 -5.56 -0.66
N LEU A 38 2.65 -4.66 -0.21
CA LEU A 38 3.03 -3.38 0.41
C LEU A 38 3.68 -3.53 1.80
N ARG A 39 3.48 -4.64 2.49
CA ARG A 39 4.14 -4.90 3.79
C ARG A 39 5.45 -5.68 3.66
N GLU A 40 5.53 -6.61 2.72
CA GLU A 40 6.59 -7.62 2.71
C GLU A 40 7.68 -7.35 1.66
N ALA A 41 7.34 -6.66 0.56
CA ALA A 41 8.30 -6.40 -0.50
C ALA A 41 9.45 -5.48 -0.06
N VAL A 42 10.67 -5.80 -0.50
CA VAL A 42 11.87 -5.00 -0.19
C VAL A 42 11.71 -3.52 -0.56
N PRO A 43 11.16 -3.15 -1.73
CA PRO A 43 10.93 -1.75 -2.05
C PRO A 43 9.99 -1.03 -1.09
N ALA A 44 8.96 -1.72 -0.58
CA ALA A 44 8.03 -1.14 0.39
C ALA A 44 8.70 -0.89 1.75
N LYS A 45 9.49 -1.86 2.23
CA LYS A 45 10.28 -1.68 3.45
C LYS A 45 11.34 -0.58 3.31
N ALA A 46 11.97 -0.47 2.15
CA ALA A 46 12.93 0.59 1.88
C ALA A 46 12.27 1.98 1.86
N ALA A 47 11.08 2.11 1.29
CA ALA A 47 10.28 3.34 1.32
C ALA A 47 9.93 3.74 2.76
N GLN A 48 9.51 2.79 3.59
CA GLN A 48 9.24 3.03 5.00
C GLN A 48 10.48 3.50 5.78
N ALA A 49 11.61 2.79 5.61
CA ALA A 49 12.87 3.16 6.27
C ALA A 49 13.38 4.56 5.84
N LYS A 50 13.17 4.91 4.56
CA LYS A 50 13.50 6.24 4.04
C LYS A 50 12.67 7.33 4.72
N LEU A 51 11.35 7.14 4.85
CA LEU A 51 10.47 8.06 5.56
C LEU A 51 10.86 8.20 7.03
N GLU A 52 11.13 7.10 7.71
CA GLU A 52 11.59 7.11 9.10
C GLU A 52 12.89 7.91 9.26
N THR A 53 13.87 7.70 8.39
CA THR A 53 15.13 8.45 8.40
C THR A 53 14.91 9.94 8.13
N GLU A 54 14.05 10.28 7.16
CA GLU A 54 13.77 11.66 6.74
C GLU A 54 13.04 12.45 7.84
N PHE A 55 12.12 11.80 8.56
CA PHE A 55 11.23 12.47 9.50
C PHE A 55 11.61 12.33 10.99
N SER A 56 12.47 11.38 11.37
CA SER A 56 12.83 11.09 12.76
C SER A 56 13.35 12.30 13.53
N LYS A 57 14.17 13.15 12.91
CA LYS A 57 14.69 14.37 13.54
C LYS A 57 13.57 15.37 13.83
N ARG A 58 12.69 15.60 12.84
CA ARG A 58 11.56 16.54 12.99
C ARG A 58 10.55 16.06 14.02
N GLU A 59 10.30 14.76 14.09
CA GLU A 59 9.46 14.15 15.13
C GLU A 59 10.02 14.41 16.53
N LYS A 60 11.33 14.22 16.72
CA LYS A 60 12.01 14.53 17.95
C LYS A 60 11.93 16.02 18.30
N ASP A 61 12.19 16.90 17.34
CA ASP A 61 12.13 18.36 17.56
C ASP A 61 10.72 18.80 18.00
N ILE A 62 9.66 18.18 17.46
CA ILE A 62 8.27 18.43 17.86
C ILE A 62 7.99 17.89 19.27
N ALA A 63 8.48 16.69 19.59
CA ALA A 63 8.36 16.13 20.94
C ALA A 63 9.05 16.99 21.98
N ASP A 64 10.25 17.49 21.67
CA ASP A 64 11.00 18.41 22.54
C ASP A 64 10.27 19.75 22.74
N LEU A 65 9.65 20.29 21.68
CA LEU A 65 8.81 21.50 21.79
C LEU A 65 7.59 21.27 22.68
N ALA A 66 6.89 20.14 22.52
CA ALA A 66 5.76 19.77 23.37
C ALA A 66 6.16 19.67 24.85
N ALA A 67 7.30 19.03 25.13
CA ALA A 67 7.83 18.90 26.49
C ALA A 67 8.17 20.26 27.11
N ARG A 68 8.82 21.17 26.34
CA ARG A 68 9.15 22.53 26.79
C ARG A 68 7.90 23.36 27.06
N LEU A 69 6.91 23.29 26.14
CA LEU A 69 5.65 24.00 26.31
C LEU A 69 4.93 23.58 27.60
N LYS A 70 4.85 22.25 27.82
CA LYS A 70 4.28 21.71 29.05
C LYS A 70 5.03 22.20 30.28
N ALA A 71 6.35 22.11 30.30
CA ALA A 71 7.17 22.55 31.42
C ALA A 71 7.03 24.06 31.71
N ALA A 72 6.89 24.87 30.65
CA ALA A 72 6.68 26.32 30.80
C ALA A 72 5.28 26.62 31.37
N GLY A 73 4.25 25.87 30.99
CA GLY A 73 2.88 25.94 31.56
C GLY A 73 2.89 25.56 33.05
N ASP A 74 3.43 24.37 33.38
CA ASP A 74 3.52 23.87 34.76
C ASP A 74 4.28 24.86 35.67
N LYS A 75 5.33 25.47 35.11
CA LYS A 75 6.13 26.50 35.85
C LYS A 75 5.34 27.80 36.08
N LEU A 76 4.61 28.26 35.04
CA LEU A 76 3.78 29.44 35.16
C LEU A 76 2.69 29.24 36.23
N ASP A 77 2.02 28.10 36.23
CA ASP A 77 0.98 27.77 37.20
C ASP A 77 1.53 27.76 38.65
N LYS A 78 2.71 27.15 38.83
CA LYS A 78 3.38 27.08 40.12
C LYS A 78 3.82 28.44 40.63
N ASP A 79 4.41 29.28 39.77
CA ASP A 79 4.98 30.56 40.14
C ASP A 79 3.90 31.68 40.20
N ALA A 80 2.74 31.51 39.54
CA ALA A 80 1.72 32.54 39.39
C ALA A 80 1.31 33.28 40.68
N PRO A 81 1.17 32.62 41.86
CA PRO A 81 0.79 33.31 43.09
C PRO A 81 1.85 34.31 43.60
N THR A 82 3.13 34.15 43.22
CA THR A 82 4.25 34.94 43.69
C THR A 82 4.76 35.93 42.65
N LEU A 83 4.32 35.84 41.40
CA LEU A 83 4.75 36.73 40.31
C LEU A 83 4.06 38.09 40.36
N ALA A 84 4.82 39.15 40.05
CA ALA A 84 4.25 40.47 39.75
C ALA A 84 3.32 40.34 38.49
N GLU A 85 2.24 41.12 38.45
CA GLU A 85 1.22 41.10 37.39
C GLU A 85 1.85 41.27 36.00
N ALA A 86 2.79 42.22 35.85
CA ALA A 86 3.46 42.45 34.57
C ALA A 86 4.27 41.24 34.07
N GLU A 87 4.96 40.55 34.99
CA GLU A 87 5.76 39.37 34.67
C GLU A 87 4.85 38.15 34.34
N ARG A 88 3.77 37.96 35.10
CA ARG A 88 2.76 36.95 34.82
C ARG A 88 2.16 37.15 33.44
N GLY A 89 1.75 38.37 33.11
CA GLY A 89 1.20 38.70 31.78
C GLY A 89 2.22 38.48 30.65
N ARG A 90 3.51 38.73 30.88
CA ARG A 90 4.57 38.46 29.93
C ARG A 90 4.70 36.94 29.66
N ARG A 91 4.83 36.13 30.71
CA ARG A 91 4.96 34.67 30.58
C ARG A 91 3.75 34.02 29.96
N GLN A 92 2.56 34.53 30.24
CA GLN A 92 1.35 34.07 29.56
C GLN A 92 1.39 34.32 28.04
N ARG A 93 1.82 35.51 27.61
CA ARG A 93 2.00 35.82 26.18
C ARG A 93 3.05 34.93 25.52
N ASP A 94 4.19 34.73 26.18
CA ASP A 94 5.27 33.87 25.70
C ASP A 94 4.77 32.41 25.55
N LEU A 95 3.96 31.91 26.46
CA LEU A 95 3.36 30.58 26.41
C LEU A 95 2.41 30.43 25.24
N VAL A 96 1.55 31.42 24.98
CA VAL A 96 0.63 31.46 23.85
C VAL A 96 1.40 31.46 22.52
N GLU A 97 2.51 32.21 22.42
CA GLU A 97 3.33 32.24 21.22
C GLU A 97 4.05 30.89 20.97
N GLN A 98 4.59 30.28 22.01
CA GLN A 98 5.19 28.94 21.93
C GLN A 98 4.16 27.89 21.53
N ASP A 99 2.93 27.95 22.04
CA ASP A 99 1.85 27.03 21.62
C ASP A 99 1.50 27.22 20.16
N ARG A 100 1.36 28.46 19.67
CA ARG A 100 1.11 28.75 18.25
C ARG A 100 2.21 28.17 17.35
N GLU A 101 3.47 28.33 17.73
CA GLU A 101 4.59 27.79 16.99
C GLU A 101 4.58 26.26 16.99
N PHE A 102 4.33 25.63 18.13
CA PHE A 102 4.18 24.19 18.24
C PHE A 102 3.07 23.66 17.33
N GLN A 103 1.87 24.27 17.38
CA GLN A 103 0.75 23.85 16.54
C GLN A 103 1.06 24.01 15.04
N ARG A 104 1.75 25.09 14.65
CA ARG A 104 2.18 25.31 13.27
C ARG A 104 3.15 24.22 12.81
N LYS A 105 4.23 23.99 13.57
CA LYS A 105 5.25 22.97 13.23
C LYS A 105 4.65 21.55 13.17
N ARG A 106 3.72 21.26 14.07
CA ARG A 106 3.02 19.98 14.08
C ARG A 106 2.15 19.78 12.83
N ARG A 107 1.44 20.81 12.38
CA ARG A 107 0.66 20.73 11.13
C ARG A 107 1.58 20.55 9.93
N GLU A 108 2.59 21.37 9.78
CA GLU A 108 3.59 21.26 8.69
C GLU A 108 4.20 19.86 8.62
N PHE A 109 4.56 19.29 9.76
CA PHE A 109 5.09 17.94 9.84
C PHE A 109 4.08 16.91 9.36
N GLN A 110 2.81 16.98 9.80
CA GLN A 110 1.76 16.04 9.41
C GLN A 110 1.45 16.11 7.91
N GLU A 111 1.40 17.32 7.37
CA GLU A 111 1.16 17.56 5.94
C GLU A 111 2.30 16.98 5.10
N ASP A 112 3.54 17.32 5.41
CA ASP A 112 4.73 16.85 4.70
C ASP A 112 4.86 15.32 4.79
N LEU A 113 4.68 14.74 5.99
CA LEU A 113 4.75 13.29 6.19
C LEU A 113 3.67 12.57 5.37
N SER A 114 2.43 13.10 5.37
CA SER A 114 1.33 12.53 4.59
C SER A 114 1.62 12.59 3.09
N GLN A 115 2.09 13.73 2.61
CA GLN A 115 2.47 13.89 1.21
C GLN A 115 3.58 12.91 0.82
N ARG A 116 4.68 12.87 1.58
CA ARG A 116 5.81 12.00 1.29
C ARG A 116 5.44 10.51 1.35
N LYS A 117 4.60 10.14 2.32
CA LYS A 117 4.06 8.77 2.41
C LYS A 117 3.27 8.39 1.17
N ASN A 118 2.42 9.28 0.66
CA ASN A 118 1.65 9.03 -0.55
C ASN A 118 2.56 8.91 -1.79
N GLU A 119 3.60 9.74 -1.91
CA GLU A 119 4.57 9.68 -3.01
C GLU A 119 5.35 8.35 -3.01
N GLU A 120 5.87 7.94 -1.86
CA GLU A 120 6.60 6.67 -1.73
C GLU A 120 5.68 5.45 -1.98
N LEU A 121 4.44 5.50 -1.46
CA LEU A 121 3.45 4.45 -1.71
C LEU A 121 3.10 4.35 -3.21
N ALA A 122 2.85 5.47 -3.87
CA ALA A 122 2.57 5.51 -5.31
C ALA A 122 3.72 4.90 -6.13
N SER A 123 4.96 5.20 -5.76
CA SER A 123 6.15 4.63 -6.41
C SER A 123 6.21 3.11 -6.26
N VAL A 124 5.93 2.58 -5.07
CA VAL A 124 5.89 1.13 -4.82
C VAL A 124 4.76 0.46 -5.61
N VAL A 125 3.56 1.06 -5.61
CA VAL A 125 2.40 0.55 -6.36
C VAL A 125 2.68 0.52 -7.87
N GLU A 126 3.29 1.58 -8.42
CA GLU A 126 3.67 1.62 -9.83
C GLU A 126 4.62 0.47 -10.19
N ARG A 127 5.64 0.24 -9.37
CA ARG A 127 6.58 -0.88 -9.56
C ARG A 127 5.89 -2.23 -9.45
N ALA A 128 4.98 -2.39 -8.48
CA ALA A 128 4.20 -3.62 -8.32
C ALA A 128 3.34 -3.89 -9.56
N ASN A 129 2.66 -2.87 -10.08
CA ASN A 129 1.83 -2.99 -11.27
C ASN A 129 2.66 -3.35 -12.52
N LYS A 130 3.88 -2.81 -12.67
CA LYS A 130 4.78 -3.19 -13.75
C LYS A 130 5.16 -4.69 -13.68
N VAL A 131 5.47 -5.18 -12.48
CA VAL A 131 5.80 -6.59 -12.24
C VAL A 131 4.58 -7.48 -12.51
N ILE A 132 3.41 -7.11 -11.98
CA ILE A 132 2.16 -7.85 -12.20
C ILE A 132 1.83 -7.94 -13.69
N LYS A 133 1.96 -6.82 -14.42
CA LYS A 133 1.77 -6.79 -15.87
C LYS A 133 2.75 -7.72 -16.59
N GLN A 134 4.02 -7.71 -16.23
CA GLN A 134 5.03 -8.60 -16.81
C GLN A 134 4.69 -10.07 -16.57
N ILE A 135 4.28 -10.44 -15.35
CA ILE A 135 3.85 -11.80 -15.00
C ILE A 135 2.60 -12.18 -15.82
N PHE A 136 1.62 -11.28 -15.91
CA PHE A 136 0.40 -11.47 -16.69
C PHE A 136 0.71 -11.83 -18.15
N GLU A 137 1.55 -11.04 -18.80
CA GLU A 137 1.93 -11.23 -20.21
C GLU A 137 2.77 -12.49 -20.42
N THR A 138 3.79 -12.71 -19.56
CA THR A 138 4.75 -13.81 -19.71
C THR A 138 4.10 -15.16 -19.44
N GLU A 139 3.25 -15.24 -18.41
CA GLU A 139 2.62 -16.48 -17.99
C GLU A 139 1.23 -16.66 -18.58
N LYS A 140 0.78 -15.74 -19.43
CA LYS A 140 -0.50 -15.81 -20.14
C LYS A 140 -1.69 -16.00 -19.20
N TYR A 141 -1.80 -15.12 -18.19
CA TYR A 141 -3.00 -15.03 -17.38
C TYR A 141 -4.13 -14.39 -18.21
N ASP A 142 -5.37 -14.85 -17.99
CA ASP A 142 -6.55 -14.23 -18.57
C ASP A 142 -7.08 -13.11 -17.67
N LEU A 143 -6.85 -13.23 -16.35
CA LEU A 143 -7.29 -12.26 -15.35
C LEU A 143 -6.37 -12.31 -14.13
N ILE A 144 -6.01 -11.13 -13.59
CA ILE A 144 -5.40 -10.99 -12.27
C ILE A 144 -6.28 -10.07 -11.43
N LEU A 145 -6.69 -10.57 -10.24
CA LEU A 145 -7.47 -9.84 -9.26
C LEU A 145 -6.57 -9.35 -8.11
N GLN A 146 -6.83 -8.15 -7.62
CA GLN A 146 -6.13 -7.56 -6.46
C GLN A 146 -6.96 -7.62 -5.19
N GLU A 147 -8.28 -7.72 -5.31
CA GLU A 147 -9.19 -7.80 -4.18
C GLU A 147 -10.09 -9.03 -4.33
N ALA A 148 -10.14 -9.85 -3.29
CA ALA A 148 -11.05 -10.98 -3.18
C ALA A 148 -11.36 -11.24 -1.72
N VAL A 149 -12.61 -11.63 -1.42
CA VAL A 149 -13.02 -12.01 -0.06
C VAL A 149 -12.28 -13.26 0.37
N PHE A 150 -12.15 -14.23 -0.55
CA PHE A 150 -11.38 -15.46 -0.36
C PHE A 150 -10.67 -15.83 -1.67
N ALA A 151 -9.41 -16.22 -1.56
CA ALA A 151 -8.63 -16.76 -2.67
C ALA A 151 -7.95 -18.07 -2.24
N GLY A 152 -8.11 -19.11 -3.04
CA GLY A 152 -7.44 -20.38 -2.79
C GLY A 152 -5.96 -20.33 -3.16
N PRO A 153 -5.11 -21.17 -2.53
CA PRO A 153 -3.66 -21.14 -2.74
C PRO A 153 -3.24 -21.42 -4.19
N LYS A 154 -4.11 -22.09 -4.97
CA LYS A 154 -3.83 -22.43 -6.37
C LYS A 154 -3.77 -21.19 -7.28
N ILE A 155 -4.55 -20.15 -6.95
CA ILE A 155 -4.61 -18.91 -7.76
C ILE A 155 -3.80 -17.77 -7.14
N ASP A 156 -3.35 -17.90 -5.88
CA ASP A 156 -2.56 -16.87 -5.19
C ASP A 156 -1.14 -16.81 -5.74
N ILE A 157 -0.83 -15.70 -6.43
CA ILE A 157 0.47 -15.41 -7.00
C ILE A 157 1.21 -14.32 -6.23
N THR A 158 0.74 -13.94 -5.04
CA THR A 158 1.31 -12.84 -4.22
C THR A 158 2.79 -13.04 -3.97
N GLU A 159 3.19 -14.24 -3.56
CA GLU A 159 4.60 -14.57 -3.29
C GLU A 159 5.49 -14.43 -4.53
N LYS A 160 4.97 -14.80 -5.69
CA LYS A 160 5.66 -14.64 -6.98
C LYS A 160 5.89 -13.16 -7.30
N VAL A 161 4.87 -12.32 -7.08
CA VAL A 161 4.96 -10.86 -7.27
C VAL A 161 5.99 -10.27 -6.32
N ILE A 162 5.98 -10.65 -5.04
CA ILE A 162 6.95 -10.18 -4.03
C ILE A 162 8.37 -10.57 -4.45
N LYS A 163 8.61 -11.80 -4.85
CA LYS A 163 9.93 -12.26 -5.32
C LYS A 163 10.41 -11.49 -6.55
N ALA A 164 9.53 -11.28 -7.52
CA ALA A 164 9.87 -10.53 -8.72
C ALA A 164 10.16 -9.04 -8.43
N LEU A 165 9.40 -8.41 -7.51
CA LEU A 165 9.67 -7.06 -7.02
C LEU A 165 11.04 -6.96 -6.33
N ASN A 166 11.36 -7.94 -5.49
CA ASN A 166 12.60 -7.97 -4.73
C ASN A 166 13.83 -8.19 -5.62
N ALA A 167 13.64 -8.82 -6.79
CA ALA A 167 14.71 -9.02 -7.78
C ALA A 167 15.00 -7.77 -8.63
N GLN A 168 14.11 -6.76 -8.61
CA GLN A 168 14.36 -5.51 -9.33
C GLN A 168 15.38 -4.63 -8.60
N PRO A 169 16.31 -3.97 -9.32
CA PRO A 169 17.20 -3.01 -8.71
C PRO A 169 16.42 -1.89 -8.04
N ALA A 170 16.93 -1.38 -6.92
CA ALA A 170 16.37 -0.21 -6.27
C ALA A 170 16.32 0.95 -7.27
N ALA A 171 15.19 1.64 -7.35
CA ALA A 171 15.12 2.88 -8.13
C ALA A 171 16.14 3.87 -7.54
N LYS A 172 16.98 4.43 -8.42
CA LYS A 172 17.92 5.50 -8.07
C LYS A 172 17.18 6.78 -7.76
#